data_4ed3cd23f207568b31171ce3d2bbd0f4
#
_entry.id   4ed3cd23f207568b31171ce3d2bbd0f4
#
_cell.length_a   1.000
_cell.length_b   1.000
_cell.length_c   1.000
_cell.angle_alpha   90.00
_cell.angle_beta   90.00
_cell.angle_gamma   90.00
#
_symmetry.space_group_name_H-M   'P 1'
#
loop_
_entity.id
_entity.type
_entity.pdbx_description
1 polymer ?
#
loop_
_entity_poly.entity_id
_entity_poly.type
_entity_poly.pdbx_seq_one_letter_code
_entity_poly.pdbx_strand_id
1 'polypeptide(L)'
;MQFVGDIRKLLQRDPLDEDAAARLWGAILDEALDDIELGAVLGALTASSATREELMGLYRAAQERMDRAPLLAGARAVAIPAYGLVPGEALMASLAAALLARFEVPVAVHGILDSPCGVSSACVLRELGVLPCASLALAGESLRTERITFIPAQLLGARFASLIALRGRLGVEGPAHLVAQVLDPTNAGAVRLSFSVAGTASEQLETLATQIDGDFVALTWPAGRSPSSLSTRPRIESIRDGSREVLFEADVQEMRTAIPQPPEDAQGMARWIKRVMAGAIPVPVPAVNLVAACLYAVGHAPDFTQAKAIAAVSAGRLAA
;
A
#
# COMPACT_ATOMS: atom_id res chain seq x y z
N MET A 1 9.68 -23.43 -24.54
CA MET A 1 11.03 -22.80 -24.74
C MET A 1 10.95 -21.33 -25.20
N GLN A 2 9.79 -20.72 -25.06
CA GLN A 2 9.53 -19.35 -25.59
C GLN A 2 10.34 -18.27 -24.86
N PHE A 3 10.60 -18.43 -23.54
CA PHE A 3 11.21 -17.42 -22.67
C PHE A 3 12.67 -17.71 -22.29
N VAL A 4 13.30 -18.77 -22.85
CA VAL A 4 14.69 -19.16 -22.52
C VAL A 4 15.69 -18.03 -22.77
N GLY A 5 15.47 -17.21 -23.81
CA GLY A 5 16.32 -16.06 -24.11
C GLY A 5 16.24 -14.98 -23.02
N ASP A 6 15.04 -14.63 -22.59
CA ASP A 6 14.81 -13.61 -21.56
C ASP A 6 15.28 -14.08 -20.19
N ILE A 7 15.01 -15.35 -19.83
CA ILE A 7 15.52 -15.96 -18.59
C ILE A 7 17.06 -15.96 -18.58
N ARG A 8 17.70 -16.29 -19.69
CA ARG A 8 19.17 -16.27 -19.81
C ARG A 8 19.73 -14.86 -19.59
N LYS A 9 19.10 -13.83 -20.18
CA LYS A 9 19.51 -12.43 -19.95
C LYS A 9 19.46 -12.09 -18.47
N LEU A 10 18.34 -12.34 -17.79
CA LEU A 10 18.18 -12.09 -16.37
C LEU A 10 19.26 -12.79 -15.52
N LEU A 11 19.55 -14.08 -15.82
CA LEU A 11 20.60 -14.83 -15.13
C LEU A 11 22.01 -14.26 -15.38
N GLN A 12 22.24 -13.62 -16.53
CA GLN A 12 23.47 -12.92 -16.87
C GLN A 12 23.51 -11.47 -16.36
N ARG A 13 22.47 -11.02 -15.64
CA ARG A 13 22.28 -9.62 -15.19
C ARG A 13 22.20 -8.62 -16.35
N ASP A 14 21.72 -9.09 -17.50
CA ASP A 14 21.38 -8.25 -18.64
C ASP A 14 19.88 -7.92 -18.54
N PRO A 15 19.52 -6.64 -18.28
CA PRO A 15 18.14 -6.29 -17.97
C PRO A 15 17.22 -6.45 -19.18
N LEU A 16 15.93 -6.70 -18.91
CA LEU A 16 14.89 -6.71 -19.92
C LEU A 16 14.36 -5.29 -20.15
N ASP A 17 14.03 -4.99 -21.43
CA ASP A 17 13.19 -3.84 -21.71
C ASP A 17 11.75 -4.08 -21.19
N GLU A 18 10.96 -3.03 -21.13
CA GLU A 18 9.60 -3.07 -20.57
C GLU A 18 8.70 -4.05 -21.31
N ASP A 19 8.79 -4.14 -22.65
CA ASP A 19 7.94 -5.04 -23.44
C ASP A 19 8.32 -6.52 -23.23
N ALA A 20 9.61 -6.84 -23.18
CA ALA A 20 10.08 -8.19 -22.87
C ALA A 20 9.69 -8.58 -21.44
N ALA A 21 9.87 -7.66 -20.48
CA ALA A 21 9.44 -7.86 -19.10
C ALA A 21 7.92 -8.08 -19.00
N ALA A 22 7.11 -7.26 -19.68
CA ALA A 22 5.66 -7.42 -19.67
C ALA A 22 5.21 -8.76 -20.26
N ARG A 23 5.82 -9.22 -21.35
CA ARG A 23 5.53 -10.54 -21.92
C ARG A 23 5.91 -11.68 -20.96
N LEU A 24 7.09 -11.61 -20.33
CA LEU A 24 7.55 -12.62 -19.38
C LEU A 24 6.66 -12.67 -18.15
N TRP A 25 6.34 -11.50 -17.55
CA TRP A 25 5.45 -11.42 -16.41
C TRP A 25 4.02 -11.84 -16.76
N GLY A 26 3.53 -11.51 -17.96
CA GLY A 26 2.25 -11.99 -18.46
C GLY A 26 2.21 -13.52 -18.48
N ALA A 27 3.24 -14.16 -19.03
CA ALA A 27 3.33 -15.61 -19.06
C ALA A 27 3.42 -16.25 -17.64
N ILE A 28 4.10 -15.59 -16.69
CA ILE A 28 4.12 -16.01 -15.28
C ILE A 28 2.72 -15.92 -14.66
N LEU A 29 2.01 -14.83 -14.90
CA LEU A 29 0.65 -14.62 -14.39
C LEU A 29 -0.37 -15.56 -15.06
N ASP A 30 -0.13 -15.99 -16.29
CA ASP A 30 -0.93 -16.96 -17.04
C ASP A 30 -0.50 -18.42 -16.80
N GLU A 31 0.43 -18.67 -15.85
CA GLU A 31 0.94 -20.00 -15.48
C GLU A 31 1.63 -20.76 -16.64
N ALA A 32 2.21 -20.03 -17.58
CA ALA A 32 2.85 -20.60 -18.75
C ALA A 32 4.33 -21.00 -18.52
N LEU A 33 4.94 -20.67 -17.39
CA LEU A 33 6.28 -21.08 -16.98
C LEU A 33 6.18 -22.25 -15.99
N ASP A 34 7.15 -23.17 -16.08
CA ASP A 34 7.31 -24.20 -15.06
C ASP A 34 7.98 -23.67 -13.79
N ASP A 35 8.01 -24.49 -12.73
CA ASP A 35 8.56 -24.08 -11.42
C ASP A 35 10.05 -23.73 -11.47
N ILE A 36 10.83 -24.34 -12.37
CA ILE A 36 12.27 -24.09 -12.53
C ILE A 36 12.47 -22.74 -13.21
N GLU A 37 11.73 -22.48 -14.30
CA GLU A 37 11.74 -21.21 -15.02
C GLU A 37 11.30 -20.08 -14.12
N LEU A 38 10.19 -20.25 -13.40
CA LEU A 38 9.69 -19.27 -12.43
C LEU A 38 10.72 -19.00 -11.34
N GLY A 39 11.29 -20.04 -10.75
CA GLY A 39 12.33 -19.90 -9.71
C GLY A 39 13.57 -19.17 -10.21
N ALA A 40 14.01 -19.44 -11.46
CA ALA A 40 15.14 -18.75 -12.08
C ALA A 40 14.86 -17.25 -12.27
N VAL A 41 13.66 -16.87 -12.77
CA VAL A 41 13.26 -15.47 -12.96
C VAL A 41 13.20 -14.74 -11.63
N LEU A 42 12.48 -15.29 -10.64
CA LEU A 42 12.33 -14.66 -9.33
C LEU A 42 13.68 -14.51 -8.61
N GLY A 43 14.53 -15.54 -8.69
CA GLY A 43 15.87 -15.52 -8.11
C GLY A 43 16.76 -14.46 -8.75
N ALA A 44 16.79 -14.36 -10.07
CA ALA A 44 17.57 -13.38 -10.81
C ALA A 44 17.13 -11.94 -10.47
N LEU A 45 15.85 -11.65 -10.57
CA LEU A 45 15.30 -10.31 -10.30
C LEU A 45 15.44 -9.86 -8.84
N THR A 46 15.40 -10.80 -7.89
CA THR A 46 15.63 -10.50 -6.48
C THR A 46 17.11 -10.23 -6.21
N ALA A 47 18.01 -11.01 -6.82
CA ALA A 47 19.46 -10.88 -6.60
C ALA A 47 20.08 -9.65 -7.28
N SER A 48 19.52 -9.18 -8.42
CA SER A 48 20.03 -8.02 -9.15
C SER A 48 19.32 -6.71 -8.82
N SER A 49 18.24 -6.74 -8.06
CA SER A 49 17.25 -5.66 -7.92
C SER A 49 16.63 -5.31 -9.27
N ALA A 50 15.34 -5.57 -9.45
CA ALA A 50 14.65 -5.33 -10.72
C ALA A 50 14.82 -3.88 -11.19
N THR A 51 15.06 -3.69 -12.47
CA THR A 51 15.14 -2.36 -13.08
C THR A 51 13.77 -1.70 -13.17
N ARG A 52 13.76 -0.43 -13.50
CA ARG A 52 12.53 0.33 -13.74
C ARG A 52 11.68 -0.31 -14.84
N GLU A 53 12.29 -0.66 -15.96
CA GLU A 53 11.64 -1.28 -17.11
C GLU A 53 11.02 -2.64 -16.74
N GLU A 54 11.73 -3.43 -15.96
CA GLU A 54 11.25 -4.72 -15.48
C GLU A 54 10.07 -4.59 -14.51
N LEU A 55 10.09 -3.57 -13.63
CA LEU A 55 8.98 -3.27 -12.71
C LEU A 55 7.77 -2.71 -13.46
N MET A 56 7.97 -1.83 -14.45
CA MET A 56 6.89 -1.32 -15.30
C MET A 56 6.26 -2.43 -16.13
N GLY A 57 7.07 -3.35 -16.67
CA GLY A 57 6.58 -4.54 -17.36
C GLY A 57 5.69 -5.41 -16.46
N LEU A 58 6.09 -5.65 -15.20
CA LEU A 58 5.26 -6.36 -14.23
C LEU A 58 3.97 -5.58 -13.90
N TYR A 59 4.08 -4.28 -13.66
CA TYR A 59 2.91 -3.44 -13.41
C TYR A 59 1.90 -3.55 -14.55
N ARG A 60 2.35 -3.41 -15.79
CA ARG A 60 1.49 -3.51 -16.99
C ARG A 60 0.84 -4.89 -17.08
N ALA A 61 1.62 -5.96 -16.94
CA ALA A 61 1.10 -7.32 -16.99
C ALA A 61 0.06 -7.60 -15.87
N ALA A 62 0.28 -7.06 -14.67
CA ALA A 62 -0.65 -7.17 -13.55
C ALA A 62 -1.94 -6.38 -13.81
N GLN A 63 -1.82 -5.13 -14.28
CA GLN A 63 -2.97 -4.26 -14.58
C GLN A 63 -3.92 -4.85 -15.63
N GLU A 64 -3.38 -5.52 -16.63
CA GLU A 64 -4.16 -6.18 -17.69
C GLU A 64 -4.97 -7.38 -17.19
N ARG A 65 -4.52 -8.02 -16.11
CA ARG A 65 -5.07 -9.28 -15.57
C ARG A 65 -5.78 -9.12 -14.23
N MET A 66 -5.78 -7.90 -13.70
CA MET A 66 -6.33 -7.63 -12.38
C MET A 66 -7.81 -7.28 -12.45
N ASP A 67 -8.60 -7.93 -11.61
CA ASP A 67 -9.99 -7.54 -11.36
C ASP A 67 -10.04 -6.35 -10.38
N ARG A 68 -11.11 -5.53 -10.46
CA ARG A 68 -11.25 -4.32 -9.66
C ARG A 68 -12.63 -4.20 -9.03
N ALA A 69 -12.66 -3.66 -7.81
CA ALA A 69 -13.91 -3.36 -7.14
C ALA A 69 -14.64 -2.18 -7.84
N PRO A 70 -15.95 -2.30 -8.10
CA PRO A 70 -16.71 -1.22 -8.69
C PRO A 70 -16.87 -0.07 -7.70
N LEU A 71 -16.57 1.15 -8.14
CA LEU A 71 -16.79 2.38 -7.40
C LEU A 71 -17.75 3.29 -8.18
N LEU A 72 -18.59 4.05 -7.49
CA LEU A 72 -19.50 4.98 -8.14
C LEU A 72 -18.74 6.06 -8.93
N ALA A 73 -19.24 6.40 -10.09
CA ALA A 73 -18.66 7.46 -10.92
C ALA A 73 -18.55 8.78 -10.13
N GLY A 74 -17.37 9.39 -10.17
CA GLY A 74 -17.07 10.64 -9.45
C GLY A 74 -16.69 10.47 -7.98
N ALA A 75 -16.83 9.28 -7.38
CA ALA A 75 -16.28 9.02 -6.05
C ALA A 75 -14.76 8.77 -6.17
N ARG A 76 -13.98 9.44 -5.32
CA ARG A 76 -12.54 9.19 -5.21
C ARG A 76 -12.26 8.44 -3.91
N ALA A 77 -11.75 7.24 -4.04
CA ALA A 77 -11.34 6.41 -2.90
C ALA A 77 -9.85 6.62 -2.58
N VAL A 78 -9.46 6.21 -1.38
CA VAL A 78 -8.06 5.98 -1.01
C VAL A 78 -7.81 4.47 -1.02
N ALA A 79 -6.79 4.04 -1.75
CA ALA A 79 -6.32 2.65 -1.76
C ALA A 79 -5.11 2.53 -0.82
N ILE A 80 -5.22 1.66 0.17
CA ILE A 80 -4.15 1.43 1.17
C ILE A 80 -3.60 0.02 0.99
N PRO A 81 -2.34 -0.14 0.57
CA PRO A 81 -1.71 -1.45 0.47
C PRO A 81 -1.44 -2.03 1.86
N ALA A 82 -1.66 -3.33 2.01
CA ALA A 82 -1.53 -4.08 3.26
C ALA A 82 -0.88 -5.45 3.00
N TYR A 83 0.39 -5.42 2.61
CA TYR A 83 1.16 -6.61 2.23
C TYR A 83 2.22 -7.02 3.27
N GLY A 84 2.30 -6.30 4.39
CA GLY A 84 3.23 -6.58 5.49
C GLY A 84 4.68 -6.29 5.13
N LEU A 85 4.93 -5.24 4.34
CA LEU A 85 6.27 -4.92 3.82
C LEU A 85 7.11 -4.11 4.80
N VAL A 86 6.46 -3.32 5.64
CA VAL A 86 7.17 -2.51 6.63
C VAL A 86 6.62 -2.76 8.04
N PRO A 87 7.48 -2.85 9.08
CA PRO A 87 7.03 -3.03 10.46
C PRO A 87 6.06 -1.92 10.90
N GLY A 88 4.93 -2.29 11.48
CA GLY A 88 3.90 -1.34 11.92
C GLY A 88 2.90 -0.92 10.84
N GLU A 89 3.03 -1.41 9.60
CA GLU A 89 2.08 -1.18 8.51
C GLU A 89 0.64 -1.50 8.93
N ALA A 90 0.42 -2.65 9.57
CA ALA A 90 -0.91 -3.10 9.98
C ALA A 90 -1.63 -2.09 10.88
N LEU A 91 -0.91 -1.50 11.84
CA LEU A 91 -1.46 -0.47 12.71
C LEU A 91 -1.75 0.81 11.93
N MET A 92 -0.77 1.32 11.17
CA MET A 92 -0.89 2.60 10.47
C MET A 92 -1.97 2.54 9.38
N ALA A 93 -1.99 1.47 8.59
CA ALA A 93 -3.00 1.27 7.55
C ALA A 93 -4.42 1.20 8.14
N SER A 94 -4.60 0.43 9.23
CA SER A 94 -5.90 0.27 9.87
C SER A 94 -6.37 1.56 10.56
N LEU A 95 -5.46 2.29 11.21
CA LEU A 95 -5.77 3.58 11.83
C LEU A 95 -6.12 4.64 10.78
N ALA A 96 -5.32 4.74 9.70
CA ALA A 96 -5.58 5.67 8.61
C ALA A 96 -6.93 5.38 7.94
N ALA A 97 -7.23 4.11 7.68
CA ALA A 97 -8.50 3.70 7.11
C ALA A 97 -9.70 4.10 8.00
N ALA A 98 -9.61 3.84 9.31
CA ALA A 98 -10.66 4.22 10.26
C ALA A 98 -10.84 5.75 10.36
N LEU A 99 -9.74 6.51 10.34
CA LEU A 99 -9.79 7.98 10.39
C LEU A 99 -10.38 8.57 9.10
N LEU A 100 -9.97 8.09 7.92
CA LEU A 100 -10.48 8.56 6.62
C LEU A 100 -11.96 8.23 6.43
N ALA A 101 -12.42 7.06 6.86
CA ALA A 101 -13.82 6.69 6.82
C ALA A 101 -14.74 7.66 7.60
N ARG A 102 -14.25 8.28 8.69
CA ARG A 102 -14.99 9.33 9.41
C ARG A 102 -15.17 10.63 8.62
N PHE A 103 -14.32 10.87 7.64
CA PHE A 103 -14.46 11.97 6.68
C PHE A 103 -15.31 11.60 5.46
N GLU A 104 -16.03 10.47 5.54
CA GLU A 104 -16.83 9.94 4.42
C GLU A 104 -16.00 9.64 3.16
N VAL A 105 -14.66 9.54 3.29
CA VAL A 105 -13.78 9.13 2.21
C VAL A 105 -13.83 7.60 2.09
N PRO A 106 -14.19 7.06 0.93
CA PRO A 106 -14.14 5.60 0.73
C PRO A 106 -12.70 5.09 0.78
N VAL A 107 -12.46 4.04 1.56
CA VAL A 107 -11.11 3.45 1.76
C VAL A 107 -11.12 1.97 1.39
N ALA A 108 -10.34 1.62 0.36
CA ALA A 108 -10.07 0.25 -0.04
C ALA A 108 -8.71 -0.19 0.52
N VAL A 109 -8.71 -0.89 1.66
CA VAL A 109 -7.49 -1.58 2.12
C VAL A 109 -7.38 -2.88 1.34
N HIS A 110 -6.23 -3.15 0.72
CA HIS A 110 -6.06 -4.35 -0.08
C HIS A 110 -4.73 -5.05 0.24
N GLY A 111 -4.73 -6.38 0.24
CA GLY A 111 -3.50 -7.09 0.59
C GLY A 111 -3.71 -8.54 1.02
N ILE A 112 -2.77 -9.02 1.84
CA ILE A 112 -2.75 -10.40 2.33
C ILE A 112 -3.59 -10.55 3.60
N LEU A 113 -4.23 -11.73 3.73
CA LEU A 113 -5.03 -12.05 4.93
C LEU A 113 -4.12 -12.35 6.13
N ASP A 114 -3.06 -13.10 5.92
CA ASP A 114 -2.09 -13.49 6.94
C ASP A 114 -0.70 -13.00 6.57
N SER A 115 0.01 -12.42 7.53
CA SER A 115 1.37 -11.91 7.32
C SER A 115 2.40 -12.90 7.89
N PRO A 116 3.43 -13.29 7.13
CA PRO A 116 4.51 -14.12 7.64
C PRO A 116 5.41 -13.37 8.65
N CYS A 117 5.28 -12.05 8.76
CA CYS A 117 6.14 -11.19 9.57
C CYS A 117 5.38 -10.49 10.71
N GLY A 118 4.29 -11.07 11.20
CA GLY A 118 3.52 -10.51 12.31
C GLY A 118 2.03 -10.34 12.00
N VAL A 119 1.40 -9.34 12.61
CA VAL A 119 -0.03 -9.08 12.45
C VAL A 119 -0.31 -8.45 11.09
N SER A 120 -1.30 -8.98 10.36
CA SER A 120 -1.79 -8.35 9.12
C SER A 120 -2.85 -7.28 9.40
N SER A 121 -2.98 -6.30 8.48
CA SER A 121 -4.07 -5.31 8.53
C SER A 121 -5.44 -5.97 8.47
N ALA A 122 -5.59 -7.10 7.76
CA ALA A 122 -6.82 -7.88 7.72
C ALA A 122 -7.25 -8.36 9.10
N CYS A 123 -6.30 -8.84 9.93
CA CYS A 123 -6.57 -9.26 11.30
C CYS A 123 -6.99 -8.08 12.18
N VAL A 124 -6.31 -6.94 12.09
CA VAL A 124 -6.66 -5.74 12.86
C VAL A 124 -8.03 -5.19 12.47
N LEU A 125 -8.30 -5.09 11.17
CA LEU A 125 -9.59 -4.59 10.65
C LEU A 125 -10.73 -5.51 11.03
N ARG A 126 -10.53 -6.84 11.03
CA ARG A 126 -11.54 -7.81 11.51
C ARG A 126 -11.92 -7.55 12.98
N GLU A 127 -10.95 -7.26 13.86
CA GLU A 127 -11.20 -6.90 15.25
C GLU A 127 -11.87 -5.52 15.41
N LEU A 128 -11.75 -4.67 14.38
CA LEU A 128 -12.50 -3.40 14.29
C LEU A 128 -13.92 -3.58 13.74
N GLY A 129 -14.26 -4.76 13.22
CA GLY A 129 -15.58 -5.08 12.64
C GLY A 129 -15.60 -5.02 11.10
N VAL A 130 -14.45 -4.75 10.45
CA VAL A 130 -14.32 -4.74 8.98
C VAL A 130 -13.81 -6.09 8.51
N LEU A 131 -14.72 -6.93 8.03
CA LEU A 131 -14.37 -8.26 7.53
C LEU A 131 -13.78 -8.18 6.12
N PRO A 132 -12.84 -9.08 5.76
CA PRO A 132 -12.43 -9.23 4.39
C PRO A 132 -13.63 -9.54 3.48
N CYS A 133 -13.77 -8.81 2.37
CA CYS A 133 -14.89 -9.03 1.45
C CYS A 133 -14.78 -10.39 0.74
N ALA A 134 -15.92 -10.98 0.45
CA ALA A 134 -16.01 -12.27 -0.25
C ALA A 134 -16.05 -12.13 -1.78
N SER A 135 -16.28 -10.90 -2.29
CA SER A 135 -16.28 -10.60 -3.72
C SER A 135 -16.02 -9.11 -3.96
N LEU A 136 -15.59 -8.75 -5.16
CA LEU A 136 -15.38 -7.34 -5.55
C LEU A 136 -16.68 -6.55 -5.61
N ALA A 137 -17.81 -7.18 -5.91
CA ALA A 137 -19.13 -6.55 -5.85
C ALA A 137 -19.48 -6.12 -4.42
N LEU A 138 -19.24 -7.00 -3.44
CA LEU A 138 -19.42 -6.68 -2.02
C LEU A 138 -18.42 -5.60 -1.55
N ALA A 139 -17.18 -5.61 -2.08
CA ALA A 139 -16.23 -4.53 -1.80
C ALA A 139 -16.76 -3.17 -2.25
N GLY A 140 -17.32 -3.09 -3.46
CA GLY A 140 -17.94 -1.86 -3.98
C GLY A 140 -19.15 -1.40 -3.13
N GLU A 141 -19.97 -2.34 -2.68
CA GLU A 141 -21.07 -2.04 -1.75
C GLU A 141 -20.56 -1.47 -0.42
N SER A 142 -19.58 -2.14 0.22
CA SER A 142 -19.00 -1.68 1.49
C SER A 142 -18.34 -0.30 1.35
N LEU A 143 -17.66 -0.02 0.24
CA LEU A 143 -17.11 1.31 -0.03
C LEU A 143 -18.20 2.39 -0.09
N ARG A 144 -19.37 2.05 -0.60
CA ARG A 144 -20.50 2.96 -0.71
C ARG A 144 -21.22 3.19 0.63
N THR A 145 -21.42 2.13 1.43
CA THR A 145 -22.25 2.15 2.66
C THR A 145 -21.43 2.39 3.90
N GLU A 146 -20.31 1.66 4.07
CA GLU A 146 -19.47 1.65 5.26
C GLU A 146 -18.24 2.57 5.14
N ARG A 147 -17.94 3.05 3.93
CA ARG A 147 -16.74 3.85 3.61
C ARG A 147 -15.41 3.13 3.81
N ILE A 148 -15.41 1.86 4.15
CA ILE A 148 -14.20 1.06 4.37
C ILE A 148 -14.44 -0.38 3.96
N THR A 149 -13.44 -1.00 3.36
CA THR A 149 -13.44 -2.44 3.05
C THR A 149 -12.02 -2.99 3.09
N PHE A 150 -11.88 -4.29 3.32
CA PHE A 150 -10.64 -5.03 3.07
C PHE A 150 -10.83 -5.96 1.88
N ILE A 151 -10.01 -5.77 0.84
CA ILE A 151 -10.02 -6.56 -0.39
C ILE A 151 -8.84 -7.54 -0.35
N PRO A 152 -9.08 -8.85 -0.17
CA PRO A 152 -8.03 -9.86 -0.29
C PRO A 152 -7.36 -9.80 -1.66
N ALA A 153 -6.03 -9.87 -1.71
CA ALA A 153 -5.25 -9.84 -2.95
C ALA A 153 -5.68 -10.93 -3.95
N GLN A 154 -6.19 -12.07 -3.46
CA GLN A 154 -6.72 -13.17 -4.27
C GLN A 154 -7.91 -12.75 -5.15
N LEU A 155 -8.73 -11.80 -4.69
CA LEU A 155 -9.86 -11.28 -5.45
C LEU A 155 -9.42 -10.31 -6.57
N LEU A 156 -8.26 -9.67 -6.41
CA LEU A 156 -7.68 -8.80 -7.42
C LEU A 156 -6.96 -9.60 -8.50
N GLY A 157 -6.33 -10.72 -8.13
CA GLY A 157 -5.64 -11.61 -9.06
C GLY A 157 -5.02 -12.79 -8.31
N ALA A 158 -5.60 -13.98 -8.46
CA ALA A 158 -5.19 -15.17 -7.71
C ALA A 158 -3.70 -15.50 -7.93
N ARG A 159 -3.23 -15.44 -9.18
CA ARG A 159 -1.83 -15.74 -9.49
C ARG A 159 -0.87 -14.67 -8.97
N PHE A 160 -1.25 -13.40 -9.08
CA PHE A 160 -0.45 -12.32 -8.49
C PHE A 160 -0.34 -12.47 -6.97
N ALA A 161 -1.44 -12.79 -6.28
CA ALA A 161 -1.43 -13.10 -4.86
C ALA A 161 -0.55 -14.30 -4.50
N SER A 162 -0.51 -15.33 -5.36
CA SER A 162 0.37 -16.47 -5.19
C SER A 162 1.86 -16.09 -5.28
N LEU A 163 2.24 -15.16 -6.17
CA LEU A 163 3.61 -14.61 -6.25
C LEU A 163 3.99 -13.88 -4.96
N ILE A 164 3.10 -13.07 -4.41
CA ILE A 164 3.31 -12.40 -3.12
C ILE A 164 3.53 -13.44 -2.00
N ALA A 165 2.74 -14.52 -1.98
CA ALA A 165 2.84 -15.56 -0.95
C ALA A 165 4.17 -16.34 -0.99
N LEU A 166 4.92 -16.32 -2.10
CA LEU A 166 6.23 -16.97 -2.20
C LEU A 166 7.27 -16.38 -1.24
N ARG A 167 7.07 -15.15 -0.73
CA ARG A 167 7.92 -14.57 0.33
C ARG A 167 8.06 -15.52 1.53
N GLY A 168 6.97 -16.19 1.93
CA GLY A 168 7.00 -17.14 3.04
C GLY A 168 7.91 -18.37 2.79
N ARG A 169 8.17 -18.72 1.53
CA ARG A 169 9.04 -19.84 1.13
C ARG A 169 10.45 -19.38 0.78
N LEU A 170 10.59 -18.24 0.13
CA LEU A 170 11.86 -17.71 -0.35
C LEU A 170 12.61 -16.88 0.72
N GLY A 171 11.90 -16.39 1.74
CA GLY A 171 12.47 -15.56 2.79
C GLY A 171 12.82 -14.14 2.35
N VAL A 172 12.48 -13.75 1.11
CA VAL A 172 12.81 -12.44 0.53
C VAL A 172 11.60 -11.82 -0.17
N GLU A 173 11.59 -10.50 -0.23
CA GLU A 173 10.66 -9.74 -1.04
C GLU A 173 11.17 -9.66 -2.48
N GLY A 174 10.27 -9.79 -3.44
CA GLY A 174 10.60 -9.66 -4.86
C GLY A 174 9.84 -8.51 -5.52
N PRO A 175 10.00 -8.32 -6.84
CA PRO A 175 9.37 -7.24 -7.62
C PRO A 175 7.85 -7.16 -7.45
N ALA A 176 7.16 -8.30 -7.29
CA ALA A 176 5.72 -8.34 -7.09
C ALA A 176 5.26 -7.59 -5.83
N HIS A 177 6.08 -7.55 -4.78
CA HIS A 177 5.76 -6.82 -3.55
C HIS A 177 5.82 -5.30 -3.74
N LEU A 178 6.77 -4.81 -4.54
CA LEU A 178 6.85 -3.39 -4.90
C LEU A 178 5.65 -2.97 -5.75
N VAL A 179 5.36 -3.74 -6.80
CA VAL A 179 4.24 -3.46 -7.70
C VAL A 179 2.90 -3.54 -6.97
N ALA A 180 2.74 -4.45 -6.01
CA ALA A 180 1.53 -4.56 -5.19
C ALA A 180 1.15 -3.25 -4.49
N GLN A 181 2.12 -2.42 -4.09
CA GLN A 181 1.87 -1.15 -3.43
C GLN A 181 1.31 -0.06 -4.35
N VAL A 182 1.49 -0.19 -5.65
CA VAL A 182 1.07 0.82 -6.64
C VAL A 182 -0.15 0.40 -7.46
N LEU A 183 -0.72 -0.77 -7.19
CA LEU A 183 -1.94 -1.24 -7.84
C LEU A 183 -3.17 -0.47 -7.36
N ASP A 184 -4.09 -0.18 -8.29
CA ASP A 184 -5.41 0.36 -7.94
C ASP A 184 -6.43 -0.76 -7.85
N PRO A 185 -6.95 -1.08 -6.66
CA PRO A 185 -7.94 -2.13 -6.48
C PRO A 185 -9.34 -1.72 -6.94
N THR A 186 -9.54 -0.47 -7.42
CA THR A 186 -10.84 0.06 -7.86
C THR A 186 -10.85 0.38 -9.33
N ASN A 187 -12.03 0.56 -9.90
CA ASN A 187 -12.19 0.91 -11.31
C ASN A 187 -12.35 2.42 -11.58
N ALA A 188 -12.17 3.27 -10.57
CA ALA A 188 -12.47 4.70 -10.67
C ALA A 188 -11.26 5.63 -10.37
N GLY A 189 -10.04 5.10 -10.36
CA GLY A 189 -8.83 5.88 -10.12
C GLY A 189 -8.70 6.33 -8.66
N ALA A 190 -8.45 5.40 -7.75
CA ALA A 190 -8.19 5.71 -6.35
C ALA A 190 -6.87 6.47 -6.17
N VAL A 191 -6.80 7.31 -5.14
CA VAL A 191 -5.52 7.81 -4.62
C VAL A 191 -4.80 6.65 -3.92
N ARG A 192 -3.65 6.25 -4.41
CA ARG A 192 -2.89 5.09 -3.92
C ARG A 192 -1.88 5.52 -2.87
N LEU A 193 -1.90 4.87 -1.73
CA LEU A 193 -0.83 5.04 -0.75
C LEU A 193 0.33 4.09 -1.05
N SER A 194 1.54 4.48 -0.65
CA SER A 194 2.67 3.57 -0.53
C SER A 194 3.40 3.79 0.78
N PHE A 195 3.87 2.70 1.37
CA PHE A 195 4.65 2.70 2.61
C PHE A 195 6.05 2.16 2.34
N SER A 196 7.07 2.95 2.66
CA SER A 196 8.45 2.54 2.48
C SER A 196 9.37 3.06 3.59
N VAL A 197 10.54 2.45 3.68
CA VAL A 197 11.66 2.97 4.47
C VAL A 197 12.74 3.42 3.48
N ALA A 198 13.38 4.55 3.73
CA ALA A 198 14.41 5.13 2.87
C ALA A 198 15.48 4.09 2.47
N GLY A 199 15.70 3.91 1.18
CA GLY A 199 16.57 2.93 0.56
C GLY A 199 16.12 2.59 -0.85
N THR A 200 16.73 1.57 -1.47
CA THR A 200 16.48 1.19 -2.87
C THR A 200 14.98 0.94 -3.17
N ALA A 201 14.26 0.27 -2.26
CA ALA A 201 12.83 0.00 -2.46
C ALA A 201 12.00 1.28 -2.52
N SER A 202 12.31 2.30 -1.69
CA SER A 202 11.61 3.59 -1.75
C SER A 202 11.88 4.33 -3.05
N GLU A 203 13.11 4.31 -3.55
CA GLU A 203 13.49 4.92 -4.82
C GLU A 203 12.78 4.25 -6.00
N GLN A 204 12.65 2.93 -5.98
CA GLN A 204 11.91 2.18 -6.98
C GLN A 204 10.40 2.49 -6.94
N LEU A 205 9.80 2.58 -5.75
CA LEU A 205 8.38 2.94 -5.57
C LEU A 205 8.10 4.38 -6.06
N GLU A 206 8.97 5.32 -5.72
CA GLU A 206 8.87 6.71 -6.19
C GLU A 206 8.97 6.78 -7.73
N THR A 207 9.90 6.02 -8.31
CA THR A 207 10.05 5.93 -9.77
C THR A 207 8.78 5.36 -10.42
N LEU A 208 8.22 4.28 -9.88
CA LEU A 208 6.96 3.70 -10.37
C LEU A 208 5.82 4.72 -10.27
N ALA A 209 5.63 5.33 -9.10
CA ALA A 209 4.53 6.26 -8.86
C ALA A 209 4.56 7.50 -9.78
N THR A 210 5.77 7.91 -10.24
CA THR A 210 5.91 9.04 -11.18
C THR A 210 5.63 8.67 -12.64
N GLN A 211 5.60 7.38 -12.98
CA GLN A 211 5.40 6.89 -14.35
C GLN A 211 4.04 6.24 -14.59
N ILE A 212 3.38 5.89 -13.50
CA ILE A 212 2.04 5.29 -13.53
C ILE A 212 1.00 6.39 -13.47
N ASP A 213 0.00 6.33 -14.33
CA ASP A 213 -1.11 7.27 -14.32
C ASP A 213 -1.89 7.22 -13.00
N GLY A 214 -2.33 8.41 -12.56
CA GLY A 214 -3.15 8.59 -11.36
C GLY A 214 -2.40 9.21 -10.19
N ASP A 215 -3.08 9.29 -9.06
CA ASP A 215 -2.61 10.02 -7.88
C ASP A 215 -2.06 9.08 -6.82
N PHE A 216 -0.97 9.52 -6.17
CA PHE A 216 -0.33 8.80 -5.06
C PHE A 216 -0.09 9.72 -3.87
N VAL A 217 -0.09 9.10 -2.69
CA VAL A 217 0.47 9.67 -1.45
C VAL A 217 1.54 8.70 -0.97
N ALA A 218 2.81 9.08 -1.14
CA ALA A 218 3.95 8.26 -0.76
C ALA A 218 4.44 8.65 0.64
N LEU A 219 4.61 7.65 1.51
CA LEU A 219 5.15 7.80 2.85
C LEU A 219 6.48 7.07 2.94
N THR A 220 7.54 7.83 3.19
CA THR A 220 8.91 7.29 3.31
C THR A 220 9.47 7.60 4.70
N TRP A 221 9.63 6.56 5.51
CA TRP A 221 10.28 6.68 6.82
C TRP A 221 11.80 6.79 6.66
N PRO A 222 12.48 7.56 7.51
CA PRO A 222 13.94 7.58 7.55
C PRO A 222 14.52 6.18 7.80
N ALA A 223 15.73 5.92 7.31
CA ALA A 223 16.42 4.64 7.53
C ALA A 223 16.45 4.27 9.03
N GLY A 224 16.15 3.02 9.33
CA GLY A 224 16.05 2.50 10.71
C GLY A 224 14.79 2.92 11.48
N ARG A 225 13.83 3.58 10.81
CA ARG A 225 12.51 3.92 11.36
C ARG A 225 11.41 3.26 10.53
N SER A 226 10.21 3.17 11.08
CA SER A 226 9.07 2.53 10.41
C SER A 226 7.75 3.07 10.97
N PRO A 227 6.60 2.72 10.37
CA PRO A 227 5.28 3.03 10.91
C PRO A 227 5.03 2.63 12.37
N SER A 228 5.78 1.67 12.92
CA SER A 228 5.69 1.31 14.34
C SER A 228 6.18 2.43 15.28
N SER A 229 7.03 3.35 14.77
CA SER A 229 7.46 4.53 15.52
C SER A 229 6.43 5.66 15.38
N LEU A 230 5.46 5.69 16.28
CA LEU A 230 4.37 6.70 16.26
C LEU A 230 4.83 8.14 16.48
N SER A 231 6.08 8.34 16.88
CA SER A 231 6.70 9.66 17.11
C SER A 231 7.52 10.16 15.93
N THR A 232 7.85 9.29 14.97
CA THR A 232 8.65 9.67 13.80
C THR A 232 7.75 10.06 12.64
N ARG A 233 7.87 11.30 12.16
CA ARG A 233 7.16 11.75 10.96
C ARG A 233 7.88 11.25 9.72
N PRO A 234 7.21 10.48 8.83
CA PRO A 234 7.76 10.17 7.51
C PRO A 234 7.79 11.41 6.62
N ARG A 235 8.60 11.39 5.58
CA ARG A 235 8.39 12.26 4.42
C ARG A 235 7.10 11.83 3.74
N ILE A 236 6.23 12.79 3.44
CA ILE A 236 4.96 12.56 2.75
C ILE A 236 4.93 13.40 1.49
N GLU A 237 4.74 12.74 0.36
CA GLU A 237 4.66 13.38 -0.94
C GLU A 237 3.32 13.07 -1.61
N SER A 238 2.76 14.07 -2.29
CA SER A 238 1.69 13.89 -3.26
C SER A 238 2.31 13.79 -4.65
N ILE A 239 1.91 12.78 -5.42
CA ILE A 239 2.35 12.60 -6.81
C ILE A 239 1.09 12.61 -7.67
N ARG A 240 1.02 13.53 -8.63
CA ARG A 240 -0.09 13.68 -9.57
C ARG A 240 0.45 13.82 -10.98
N ASP A 241 0.01 12.97 -11.88
CA ASP A 241 0.44 13.00 -13.29
C ASP A 241 1.97 13.11 -13.43
N GLY A 242 2.70 12.32 -12.63
CA GLY A 242 4.16 12.31 -12.57
C GLY A 242 4.81 13.49 -11.86
N SER A 243 4.07 14.53 -11.48
CA SER A 243 4.59 15.67 -10.72
C SER A 243 4.60 15.38 -9.22
N ARG A 244 5.68 15.71 -8.53
CA ARG A 244 5.89 15.46 -7.10
C ARG A 244 5.80 16.75 -6.30
N GLU A 245 5.04 16.73 -5.22
CA GLU A 245 4.95 17.80 -4.23
C GLU A 245 5.23 17.24 -2.84
N VAL A 246 6.22 17.80 -2.14
CA VAL A 246 6.53 17.43 -0.75
C VAL A 246 5.54 18.15 0.17
N LEU A 247 4.66 17.39 0.81
CA LEU A 247 3.68 17.91 1.75
C LEU A 247 4.25 18.01 3.17
N PHE A 248 5.05 17.03 3.57
CA PHE A 248 5.76 17.02 4.86
C PHE A 248 7.16 16.45 4.68
N GLU A 249 8.16 17.15 5.21
CA GLU A 249 9.52 16.60 5.34
C GLU A 249 9.58 15.60 6.49
N ALA A 250 10.48 14.62 6.37
CA ALA A 250 10.75 13.69 7.46
C ALA A 250 11.27 14.42 8.71
N ASP A 251 10.83 13.98 9.88
CA ASP A 251 11.31 14.49 11.15
C ASP A 251 11.60 13.36 12.12
N VAL A 252 12.85 13.26 12.52
CA VAL A 252 13.34 12.23 13.45
C VAL A 252 13.36 12.71 14.91
N GLN A 253 13.02 13.98 15.16
CA GLN A 253 12.92 14.47 16.52
C GLN A 253 11.77 13.75 17.23
N GLU A 254 12.08 13.05 18.30
CA GLU A 254 11.07 12.40 19.12
C GLU A 254 10.13 13.45 19.66
N MET A 255 8.90 13.42 19.20
CA MET A 255 7.87 14.29 19.71
C MET A 255 7.59 13.95 21.17
N ARG A 256 7.60 14.96 22.03
CA ARG A 256 7.48 14.84 23.49
C ARG A 256 6.12 14.29 23.97
N THR A 257 5.17 14.01 23.10
CA THR A 257 3.88 13.48 23.51
C THR A 257 4.02 11.97 23.72
N ALA A 258 3.95 11.57 24.96
CA ALA A 258 3.95 10.15 25.35
C ALA A 258 2.64 9.47 24.91
N ILE A 259 2.59 9.00 23.66
CA ILE A 259 1.50 8.17 23.17
C ILE A 259 1.80 6.73 23.64
N PRO A 260 0.85 6.07 24.36
CA PRO A 260 1.03 4.68 24.74
C PRO A 260 1.27 3.82 23.50
N GLN A 261 2.32 2.98 23.52
CA GLN A 261 2.57 2.05 22.44
C GLN A 261 1.44 1.03 22.34
N PRO A 262 0.93 0.72 21.14
CA PRO A 262 -0.06 -0.33 20.96
C PRO A 262 0.58 -1.70 21.24
N PRO A 263 -0.20 -2.67 21.75
CA PRO A 263 0.23 -4.06 21.77
C PRO A 263 0.51 -4.58 20.35
N GLU A 264 1.36 -5.63 20.28
CA GLU A 264 1.79 -6.19 18.98
C GLU A 264 0.80 -7.23 18.41
N ASP A 265 -0.31 -7.52 19.10
CA ASP A 265 -1.36 -8.43 18.65
C ASP A 265 -2.54 -7.67 18.00
N ALA A 266 -3.30 -8.35 17.13
CA ALA A 266 -4.39 -7.75 16.38
C ALA A 266 -5.49 -7.17 17.28
N GLN A 267 -5.88 -7.89 18.34
CA GLN A 267 -6.92 -7.46 19.28
C GLN A 267 -6.44 -6.24 20.09
N GLY A 268 -5.18 -6.24 20.52
CA GLY A 268 -4.57 -5.12 21.23
C GLY A 268 -4.48 -3.88 20.36
N MET A 269 -4.02 -4.01 19.11
CA MET A 269 -4.00 -2.92 18.13
C MET A 269 -5.42 -2.36 17.88
N ALA A 270 -6.40 -3.22 17.69
CA ALA A 270 -7.79 -2.79 17.48
C ALA A 270 -8.36 -2.07 18.70
N ARG A 271 -8.13 -2.56 19.92
CA ARG A 271 -8.52 -1.85 21.16
C ARG A 271 -7.84 -0.49 21.26
N TRP A 272 -6.57 -0.42 20.91
CA TRP A 272 -5.81 0.83 20.91
C TRP A 272 -6.40 1.82 19.88
N ILE A 273 -6.69 1.39 18.65
CA ILE A 273 -7.35 2.20 17.62
C ILE A 273 -8.72 2.68 18.10
N LYS A 274 -9.55 1.81 18.70
CA LYS A 274 -10.84 2.21 19.28
C LYS A 274 -10.69 3.31 20.33
N ARG A 275 -9.67 3.25 21.18
CA ARG A 275 -9.36 4.31 22.16
C ARG A 275 -8.94 5.62 21.51
N VAL A 276 -8.14 5.56 20.44
CA VAL A 276 -7.82 6.76 19.63
C VAL A 276 -9.09 7.35 19.03
N MET A 277 -9.93 6.51 18.43
CA MET A 277 -11.18 6.92 17.80
C MET A 277 -12.21 7.49 18.80
N ALA A 278 -12.12 7.08 20.07
CA ALA A 278 -12.94 7.60 21.18
C ALA A 278 -12.31 8.80 21.89
N GLY A 279 -11.11 9.28 21.47
CA GLY A 279 -10.40 10.40 22.08
C GLY A 279 -9.68 10.09 23.38
N ALA A 280 -9.67 8.82 23.83
CA ALA A 280 -8.96 8.42 25.05
C ALA A 280 -7.45 8.32 24.88
N ILE A 281 -6.98 8.34 23.64
CA ILE A 281 -5.56 8.42 23.25
C ILE A 281 -5.47 9.47 22.14
N PRO A 282 -4.52 10.41 22.20
CA PRO A 282 -4.31 11.36 21.12
C PRO A 282 -3.99 10.68 19.80
N VAL A 283 -4.50 11.21 18.69
CA VAL A 283 -4.13 10.71 17.35
C VAL A 283 -2.64 10.97 17.12
N PRO A 284 -1.83 9.96 16.75
CA PRO A 284 -0.43 10.17 16.41
C PRO A 284 -0.25 11.18 15.29
N VAL A 285 0.71 12.10 15.41
CA VAL A 285 0.95 13.11 14.38
C VAL A 285 1.23 12.54 13.01
N PRO A 286 1.99 11.43 12.83
CA PRO A 286 2.13 10.80 11.53
C PRO A 286 0.78 10.41 10.90
N ALA A 287 -0.18 9.92 11.69
CA ALA A 287 -1.51 9.58 11.20
C ALA A 287 -2.33 10.83 10.84
N VAL A 288 -2.24 11.91 11.63
CA VAL A 288 -2.90 13.20 11.29
C VAL A 288 -2.36 13.74 9.96
N ASN A 289 -1.04 13.70 9.77
CA ASN A 289 -0.39 14.19 8.56
C ASN A 289 -0.76 13.32 7.33
N LEU A 290 -0.83 12.00 7.50
CA LEU A 290 -1.29 11.08 6.45
C LEU A 290 -2.75 11.40 6.05
N VAL A 291 -3.64 11.55 7.03
CA VAL A 291 -5.04 11.92 6.77
C VAL A 291 -5.12 13.25 6.02
N ALA A 292 -4.37 14.27 6.44
CA ALA A 292 -4.33 15.56 5.75
C ALA A 292 -3.89 15.41 4.28
N ALA A 293 -2.84 14.64 4.02
CA ALA A 293 -2.36 14.37 2.67
C ALA A 293 -3.42 13.65 1.82
N CYS A 294 -4.10 12.65 2.38
CA CYS A 294 -5.18 11.94 1.69
C CYS A 294 -6.38 12.85 1.39
N LEU A 295 -6.83 13.66 2.36
CA LEU A 295 -7.94 14.61 2.17
C LEU A 295 -7.62 15.62 1.04
N TYR A 296 -6.39 16.10 0.97
CA TYR A 296 -5.93 16.94 -0.12
C TYR A 296 -5.93 16.20 -1.46
N ALA A 297 -5.36 14.99 -1.49
CA ALA A 297 -5.22 14.20 -2.70
C ALA A 297 -6.57 13.76 -3.29
N VAL A 298 -7.58 13.43 -2.47
CA VAL A 298 -8.93 13.09 -2.96
C VAL A 298 -9.76 14.32 -3.32
N GLY A 299 -9.26 15.54 -3.06
CA GLY A 299 -10.00 16.78 -3.33
C GLY A 299 -11.08 17.10 -2.30
N HIS A 300 -11.01 16.53 -1.09
CA HIS A 300 -11.91 16.86 0.02
C HIS A 300 -11.70 18.29 0.54
N ALA A 301 -10.51 18.84 0.34
CA ALA A 301 -10.16 20.23 0.61
C ALA A 301 -9.53 20.86 -0.64
N PRO A 302 -9.81 22.17 -0.91
CA PRO A 302 -9.33 22.86 -2.11
C PRO A 302 -7.80 23.05 -2.12
N ASP A 303 -7.18 23.11 -0.95
CA ASP A 303 -5.73 23.24 -0.79
C ASP A 303 -5.21 22.45 0.41
N PHE A 304 -3.89 22.23 0.44
CA PHE A 304 -3.25 21.44 1.48
C PHE A 304 -3.31 22.12 2.87
N THR A 305 -3.31 23.45 2.95
CA THR A 305 -3.39 24.16 4.23
C THR A 305 -4.74 23.90 4.90
N GLN A 306 -5.82 23.93 4.12
CA GLN A 306 -7.15 23.60 4.61
C GLN A 306 -7.26 22.12 5.00
N ALA A 307 -6.69 21.19 4.20
CA ALA A 307 -6.66 19.77 4.54
C ALA A 307 -5.97 19.53 5.90
N LYS A 308 -4.83 20.20 6.15
CA LYS A 308 -4.14 20.15 7.45
C LYS A 308 -5.01 20.67 8.59
N ALA A 309 -5.69 21.79 8.39
CA ALA A 309 -6.57 22.37 9.41
C ALA A 309 -7.73 21.42 9.75
N ILE A 310 -8.38 20.82 8.72
CA ILE A 310 -9.46 19.86 8.89
C ILE A 310 -8.98 18.63 9.69
N ALA A 311 -7.85 18.04 9.30
CA ALA A 311 -7.29 16.87 9.98
C ALA A 311 -6.90 17.19 11.44
N ALA A 312 -6.24 18.33 11.68
CA ALA A 312 -5.83 18.76 13.02
C ALA A 312 -7.02 19.05 13.96
N VAL A 313 -8.06 19.75 13.47
CA VAL A 313 -9.28 20.02 14.25
C VAL A 313 -10.01 18.73 14.59
N SER A 314 -10.09 17.78 13.65
CA SER A 314 -10.71 16.46 13.91
C SER A 314 -9.91 15.67 14.96
N ALA A 315 -8.59 15.66 14.86
CA ALA A 315 -7.72 15.02 15.85
C ALA A 315 -7.86 15.69 17.25
N GLY A 316 -7.94 17.01 17.30
CA GLY A 316 -8.17 17.76 18.55
C GLY A 316 -9.54 17.48 19.18
N ARG A 317 -10.61 17.35 18.37
CA ARG A 317 -11.95 16.98 18.86
C ARG A 317 -12.04 15.55 19.38
N LEU A 318 -11.17 14.66 18.91
CA LEU A 318 -11.05 13.32 19.46
C LEU A 318 -10.34 13.32 20.82
N ALA A 319 -9.51 14.32 21.10
CA ALA A 319 -8.75 14.45 22.35
C ALA A 319 -9.48 15.29 23.42
N ALA A 320 -10.61 15.90 23.10
CA ALA A 320 -11.44 16.73 24.00
C ALA A 320 -12.63 15.93 24.54
#